data_7f6068e0eace847ad949c06c50e9ae90
#
_entry.id   7f6068e0eace847ad949c06c50e9ae90
#
_cell.length_a   1.000
_cell.length_b   1.000
_cell.length_c   1.000
_cell.angle_alpha   90.00
_cell.angle_beta   90.00
_cell.angle_gamma   90.00
#
_symmetry.space_group_name_H-M   'P 1'
#
loop_
_entity.id
_entity.type
_entity.pdbx_description
1 polymer ?
#
loop_
_entity_poly.entity_id
_entity_poly.type
_entity_poly.pdbx_seq_one_letter_code
_entity_poly.pdbx_strand_id
1 'polypeptide(L)'
;MISCCLAIFTFDDEARAAEPIVSVKREVYLPNLVEGKAPWVYAFPGKGGYREEIHTKWSHEDQVKGYGDSPQNPHQRISLDNGRTWSPLKAQPSWMTYKEKVTILDWKFCGMYDPASDRLVALSIHHVRDMRQGPPRMIYNHALVRTSTDGGQTFGNTQTLKYEEGDDLDPKNELNPKYLENNTGYPGQSILRLRNGNLLIPVINAKIPDDVPDETSPRARWPSKGTIGSVCYSGRWDKAQQEYVWQAGKPVWLPRSIAFNGLLEPDVAELSDGRILIVWRITKTKDGVAHKWFSVSNDGGMTFGQPQIFGYSDGTKFFSTSTFHRLFRSRKTGLLYWIGNIAAEAPTNAGHPRYPLVIGEVDEATLGLRKETVTTIDTRHPGEGQNLQLSNFWTIENTATLDLEIYLTRLNEVPDETFTANAYKYTLGFAD
;
A
#
# COMPACT_ATOMS: atom_id res chain seq x y z
N MET A 1 -61.89 -24.76 16.99
CA MET A 1 -60.97 -24.93 15.84
C MET A 1 -60.53 -23.55 15.42
N ILE A 2 -59.32 -23.15 15.84
CA ILE A 2 -58.72 -21.85 15.47
C ILE A 2 -57.66 -22.18 14.40
N SER A 3 -57.95 -21.74 13.19
CA SER A 3 -57.03 -21.90 12.05
C SER A 3 -55.93 -20.84 12.14
N CYS A 4 -54.70 -21.29 12.33
CA CYS A 4 -53.50 -20.45 12.33
C CYS A 4 -52.98 -20.36 10.91
N CYS A 5 -53.17 -19.22 10.22
CA CYS A 5 -52.57 -18.92 8.95
C CYS A 5 -51.09 -18.58 9.19
N LEU A 6 -50.18 -19.46 8.81
CA LEU A 6 -48.76 -19.18 8.71
C LEU A 6 -48.51 -18.34 7.44
N ALA A 7 -48.21 -17.06 7.61
CA ALA A 7 -47.71 -16.23 6.51
C ALA A 7 -46.25 -16.58 6.29
N ILE A 8 -45.97 -17.27 5.17
CA ILE A 8 -44.60 -17.48 4.67
C ILE A 8 -44.16 -16.17 4.00
N PHE A 9 -43.33 -15.40 4.69
CA PHE A 9 -42.58 -14.30 4.06
C PHE A 9 -41.45 -14.93 3.24
N THR A 10 -41.67 -15.03 1.96
CA THR A 10 -40.58 -15.21 1.00
C THR A 10 -39.82 -13.90 0.95
N PHE A 11 -38.66 -13.85 1.54
CA PHE A 11 -37.69 -12.80 1.24
C PHE A 11 -37.18 -13.10 -0.20
N ASP A 12 -37.71 -12.36 -1.17
CA ASP A 12 -37.06 -12.22 -2.45
C ASP A 12 -35.78 -11.42 -2.21
N ASP A 13 -34.72 -12.16 -1.96
CA ASP A 13 -33.34 -11.66 -2.01
C ASP A 13 -32.95 -11.56 -3.50
N GLU A 14 -33.67 -10.72 -4.26
CA GLU A 14 -33.09 -10.16 -5.46
C GLU A 14 -31.89 -9.31 -5.01
N ALA A 15 -30.74 -9.93 -4.91
CA ALA A 15 -29.46 -9.26 -4.74
C ALA A 15 -29.38 -8.21 -5.84
N ARG A 16 -29.72 -7.00 -5.53
CA ARG A 16 -29.51 -5.82 -6.37
C ARG A 16 -28.00 -5.82 -6.66
N ALA A 17 -27.63 -6.30 -7.85
CA ALA A 17 -26.27 -6.22 -8.33
C ALA A 17 -25.84 -4.76 -8.10
N ALA A 18 -24.85 -4.55 -7.25
CA ALA A 18 -24.35 -3.21 -6.99
C ALA A 18 -23.96 -2.63 -8.35
N GLU A 19 -24.55 -1.52 -8.72
CA GLU A 19 -24.11 -0.82 -9.91
C GLU A 19 -22.65 -0.44 -9.69
N PRO A 20 -21.76 -0.88 -10.56
CA PRO A 20 -20.34 -0.61 -10.41
C PRO A 20 -20.09 0.88 -10.54
N ILE A 21 -18.83 1.29 -10.52
CA ILE A 21 -18.36 2.64 -10.78
C ILE A 21 -19.11 3.23 -11.98
N VAL A 22 -19.81 4.33 -11.75
CA VAL A 22 -20.64 4.98 -12.77
C VAL A 22 -19.79 5.63 -13.85
N SER A 23 -18.61 6.17 -13.48
CA SER A 23 -17.73 6.86 -14.41
C SER A 23 -16.26 6.71 -14.06
N VAL A 24 -15.42 6.61 -15.08
CA VAL A 24 -13.97 6.71 -14.98
C VAL A 24 -13.52 7.85 -15.89
N LYS A 25 -12.99 8.93 -15.31
CA LYS A 25 -12.39 10.05 -16.03
C LYS A 25 -10.88 9.97 -15.91
N ARG A 26 -10.15 10.04 -17.03
CA ARG A 26 -8.69 10.11 -17.08
C ARG A 26 -8.25 11.46 -17.63
N GLU A 27 -7.25 12.07 -17.00
CA GLU A 27 -6.62 13.30 -17.48
C GLU A 27 -5.11 13.24 -17.28
N VAL A 28 -4.34 13.86 -18.18
CA VAL A 28 -2.90 14.09 -17.96
C VAL A 28 -2.77 15.10 -16.84
N TYR A 29 -2.18 14.66 -15.73
CA TYR A 29 -2.05 15.49 -14.55
C TYR A 29 -0.71 16.23 -14.51
N LEU A 30 0.38 15.51 -14.76
CA LEU A 30 1.71 16.09 -14.99
C LEU A 30 2.26 15.55 -16.31
N PRO A 31 2.44 16.42 -17.32
CA PRO A 31 3.05 16.00 -18.56
C PRO A 31 4.54 15.69 -18.37
N ASN A 32 5.05 14.75 -19.15
CA ASN A 32 6.48 14.53 -19.27
C ASN A 32 7.11 15.68 -20.07
N LEU A 33 7.82 16.56 -19.36
CA LEU A 33 8.49 17.72 -19.96
C LEU A 33 9.96 17.45 -20.27
N VAL A 34 10.50 16.32 -19.82
CA VAL A 34 11.91 15.97 -19.98
C VAL A 34 11.98 14.49 -20.31
N GLU A 35 12.42 14.16 -21.51
CA GLU A 35 12.64 12.80 -21.97
C GLU A 35 13.47 12.00 -20.95
N GLY A 36 13.07 10.76 -20.70
CA GLY A 36 13.74 9.87 -19.74
C GLY A 36 13.60 10.25 -18.26
N LYS A 37 12.72 11.22 -17.91
CA LYS A 37 12.47 11.65 -16.53
C LYS A 37 10.96 11.72 -16.24
N ALA A 38 10.35 10.57 -15.99
CA ALA A 38 8.91 10.47 -15.73
C ALA A 38 8.51 11.22 -14.46
N PRO A 39 7.47 12.07 -14.50
CA PRO A 39 6.91 12.73 -13.33
C PRO A 39 6.19 11.72 -12.45
N TRP A 40 6.18 11.96 -11.13
CA TRP A 40 5.53 11.13 -10.14
C TRP A 40 4.84 11.96 -9.08
N VAL A 41 3.66 11.52 -8.64
CA VAL A 41 2.86 12.21 -7.62
C VAL A 41 2.53 11.27 -6.48
N TYR A 42 2.86 11.71 -5.28
CA TYR A 42 2.36 11.15 -4.04
C TYR A 42 1.30 12.11 -3.48
N ALA A 43 0.08 11.64 -3.26
CA ALA A 43 -1.01 12.43 -2.73
C ALA A 43 -1.40 11.93 -1.34
N PHE A 44 -1.51 12.86 -0.39
CA PHE A 44 -1.82 12.54 1.00
C PHE A 44 -3.00 13.37 1.51
N PRO A 45 -4.00 12.73 2.16
CA PRO A 45 -5.11 13.44 2.77
C PRO A 45 -4.69 14.03 4.11
N GLY A 46 -5.41 15.06 4.56
CA GLY A 46 -5.30 15.64 5.88
C GLY A 46 -6.67 15.98 6.49
N LYS A 47 -6.69 16.89 7.45
CA LYS A 47 -7.92 17.34 8.11
C LYS A 47 -8.78 18.20 7.19
N GLY A 48 -10.07 17.88 7.09
CA GLY A 48 -11.02 18.66 6.28
C GLY A 48 -10.64 18.66 4.80
N GLY A 49 -10.47 19.85 4.23
CA GLY A 49 -10.06 20.03 2.84
C GLY A 49 -8.54 20.02 2.60
N TYR A 50 -7.73 19.75 3.63
CA TYR A 50 -6.29 19.69 3.48
C TYR A 50 -5.87 18.53 2.61
N ARG A 51 -5.00 18.81 1.67
CA ARG A 51 -4.28 17.84 0.84
C ARG A 51 -2.83 18.25 0.70
N GLU A 52 -1.98 17.27 0.64
CA GLU A 52 -0.57 17.45 0.30
C GLU A 52 -0.25 16.63 -0.93
N GLU A 53 0.50 17.21 -1.84
CA GLU A 53 1.11 16.47 -2.93
C GLU A 53 2.62 16.66 -2.92
N ILE A 54 3.32 15.57 -3.17
CA ILE A 54 4.76 15.58 -3.40
C ILE A 54 4.99 15.14 -4.83
N HIS A 55 5.56 16.04 -5.62
CA HIS A 55 5.95 15.83 -6.99
C HIS A 55 7.42 15.48 -7.05
N THR A 56 7.74 14.41 -7.76
CA THR A 56 9.11 13.91 -7.94
C THR A 56 9.33 13.54 -9.39
N LYS A 57 10.54 13.10 -9.73
CA LYS A 57 10.88 12.57 -11.06
C LYS A 57 11.63 11.28 -10.91
N TRP A 58 11.40 10.37 -11.84
CA TRP A 58 12.09 9.10 -11.98
C TRP A 58 12.86 9.04 -13.28
N SER A 59 14.07 8.46 -13.24
CA SER A 59 14.91 8.29 -14.43
C SER A 59 15.64 6.96 -14.40
N HIS A 60 16.10 6.54 -15.57
CA HIS A 60 16.98 5.37 -15.69
C HIS A 60 18.31 5.55 -14.93
N GLU A 61 18.84 6.77 -14.91
CA GLU A 61 20.05 7.10 -14.16
C GLU A 61 19.90 6.82 -12.66
N ASP A 62 18.74 7.13 -12.09
CA ASP A 62 18.44 6.87 -10.68
C ASP A 62 18.36 5.37 -10.40
N GLN A 63 17.78 4.58 -11.33
CA GLN A 63 17.73 3.12 -11.19
C GLN A 63 19.12 2.49 -11.28
N VAL A 64 19.95 2.89 -12.24
CA VAL A 64 21.31 2.36 -12.46
C VAL A 64 22.20 2.67 -11.27
N LYS A 65 22.07 3.84 -10.66
CA LYS A 65 22.80 4.18 -9.43
C LYS A 65 22.38 3.34 -8.23
N GLY A 66 21.46 2.41 -8.42
CA GLY A 66 21.00 1.50 -7.36
C GLY A 66 20.07 2.16 -6.35
N TYR A 67 19.50 3.29 -6.71
CA TYR A 67 18.52 4.01 -5.88
C TYR A 67 17.12 3.42 -5.98
N GLY A 68 16.94 2.44 -6.90
CA GLY A 68 15.73 1.66 -7.04
C GLY A 68 14.49 2.55 -7.22
N ASP A 69 13.49 2.26 -6.45
CA ASP A 69 12.20 2.93 -6.49
C ASP A 69 12.18 4.26 -5.70
N SER A 70 13.29 4.99 -5.65
CA SER A 70 13.44 6.21 -4.83
C SER A 70 13.42 7.45 -5.71
N PRO A 71 12.28 8.13 -5.82
CA PRO A 71 12.17 9.34 -6.61
C PRO A 71 13.03 10.47 -6.08
N GLN A 72 13.58 11.28 -6.97
CA GLN A 72 14.50 12.36 -6.65
C GLN A 72 13.84 13.74 -6.73
N ASN A 73 14.46 14.72 -6.07
CA ASN A 73 14.06 16.14 -6.12
C ASN A 73 12.58 16.35 -5.74
N PRO A 74 12.17 15.98 -4.51
CA PRO A 74 10.80 16.16 -4.08
C PRO A 74 10.43 17.63 -4.01
N HIS A 75 9.26 17.97 -4.52
CA HIS A 75 8.64 19.29 -4.40
C HIS A 75 7.25 19.12 -3.80
N GLN A 76 6.96 19.87 -2.77
CA GLN A 76 5.68 19.84 -2.06
C GLN A 76 4.79 20.99 -2.48
N ARG A 77 3.50 20.73 -2.57
CA ARG A 77 2.44 21.73 -2.54
C ARG A 77 1.31 21.28 -1.64
N ILE A 78 0.55 22.23 -1.13
CA ILE A 78 -0.59 21.97 -0.25
C ILE A 78 -1.83 22.67 -0.79
N SER A 79 -2.98 22.07 -0.54
CA SER A 79 -4.30 22.62 -0.75
C SER A 79 -5.07 22.64 0.58
N LEU A 80 -5.87 23.67 0.81
CA LEU A 80 -6.76 23.78 1.98
C LEU A 80 -8.23 23.62 1.60
N ASP A 81 -8.52 23.44 0.33
CA ASP A 81 -9.86 23.41 -0.26
C ASP A 81 -10.11 22.15 -1.10
N ASN A 82 -9.52 21.04 -0.66
CA ASN A 82 -9.68 19.71 -1.27
C ASN A 82 -9.16 19.62 -2.71
N GLY A 83 -8.05 20.30 -3.01
CA GLY A 83 -7.39 20.26 -4.30
C GLY A 83 -7.94 21.22 -5.36
N ARG A 84 -8.83 22.16 -4.99
CA ARG A 84 -9.34 23.18 -5.93
C ARG A 84 -8.28 24.24 -6.21
N THR A 85 -7.59 24.69 -5.16
CA THR A 85 -6.47 25.61 -5.27
C THR A 85 -5.24 25.03 -4.57
N TRP A 86 -4.07 25.40 -5.04
CA TRP A 86 -2.81 24.87 -4.56
C TRP A 86 -1.81 25.98 -4.26
N SER A 87 -1.01 25.81 -3.21
CA SER A 87 0.17 26.62 -2.99
C SER A 87 1.18 26.44 -4.13
N PRO A 88 2.11 27.39 -4.35
CA PRO A 88 3.27 27.15 -5.20
C PRO A 88 4.05 25.90 -4.75
N LEU A 89 4.63 25.17 -5.72
CA LEU A 89 5.55 24.08 -5.44
C LEU A 89 6.79 24.60 -4.74
N LYS A 90 7.16 23.97 -3.63
CA LYS A 90 8.38 24.24 -2.86
C LYS A 90 9.28 23.02 -2.90
N ALA A 91 10.53 23.24 -3.27
CA ALA A 91 11.55 22.20 -3.14
C ALA A 91 11.64 21.72 -1.69
N GLN A 92 11.70 20.41 -1.50
CA GLN A 92 11.90 19.76 -0.23
C GLN A 92 13.34 19.25 -0.13
N PRO A 93 13.88 19.08 1.09
CA PRO A 93 15.15 18.38 1.27
C PRO A 93 15.13 17.02 0.57
N SER A 94 16.27 16.60 0.04
CA SER A 94 16.39 15.26 -0.51
C SER A 94 16.02 14.21 0.54
N TRP A 95 15.22 13.23 0.15
CA TRP A 95 14.92 12.07 1.00
C TRP A 95 16.11 11.13 1.13
N MET A 96 17.19 11.41 0.42
CA MET A 96 18.35 10.55 0.33
C MET A 96 19.60 11.26 0.84
N THR A 97 20.28 10.62 1.76
CA THR A 97 21.57 11.06 2.31
C THR A 97 22.64 10.03 1.95
N TYR A 98 23.79 10.52 1.49
CA TYR A 98 24.95 9.70 1.19
C TYR A 98 26.02 9.94 2.23
N LYS A 99 26.49 8.84 2.85
CA LYS A 99 27.60 8.85 3.80
C LYS A 99 28.60 7.78 3.35
N GLU A 100 29.61 8.15 2.58
CA GLU A 100 30.59 7.21 2.03
C GLU A 100 29.94 6.04 1.26
N LYS A 101 29.98 4.82 1.83
CA LYS A 101 29.40 3.59 1.27
C LYS A 101 27.98 3.29 1.77
N VAL A 102 27.35 4.23 2.45
CA VAL A 102 26.00 4.09 2.99
C VAL A 102 25.05 5.07 2.33
N THR A 103 23.92 4.58 1.89
CA THR A 103 22.79 5.40 1.42
C THR A 103 21.64 5.25 2.38
N ILE A 104 21.15 6.36 2.88
CA ILE A 104 20.00 6.41 3.78
C ILE A 104 18.86 7.13 3.05
N LEU A 105 17.69 6.50 3.03
CA LEU A 105 16.46 7.07 2.49
C LEU A 105 15.43 7.16 3.61
N ASP A 106 14.83 8.32 3.73
CA ASP A 106 13.75 8.56 4.70
C ASP A 106 12.63 9.35 4.01
N TRP A 107 11.51 8.70 3.74
CA TRP A 107 10.36 9.36 3.11
C TRP A 107 9.03 8.91 3.69
N LYS A 108 8.04 9.80 3.61
CA LYS A 108 6.65 9.52 3.96
C LYS A 108 6.03 8.57 2.94
N PHE A 109 5.52 7.46 3.43
CA PHE A 109 4.95 6.39 2.64
C PHE A 109 3.43 6.55 2.48
N CYS A 110 2.74 6.79 3.59
CA CYS A 110 1.33 7.14 3.61
C CYS A 110 1.02 8.03 4.81
N GLY A 111 -0.21 8.55 4.86
CA GLY A 111 -0.65 9.36 5.98
C GLY A 111 -2.17 9.43 6.06
N MET A 112 -2.67 9.71 7.25
CA MET A 112 -4.08 9.94 7.51
C MET A 112 -4.29 10.95 8.63
N TYR A 113 -5.44 11.63 8.61
CA TYR A 113 -5.88 12.39 9.77
C TYR A 113 -6.65 11.48 10.73
N ASP A 114 -6.22 11.43 12.00
CA ASP A 114 -6.94 10.73 13.05
C ASP A 114 -7.70 11.72 13.94
N PRO A 115 -9.06 11.72 13.90
CA PRO A 115 -9.85 12.63 14.71
C PRO A 115 -9.79 12.35 16.21
N ALA A 116 -9.38 11.14 16.64
CA ALA A 116 -9.29 10.82 18.07
C ALA A 116 -8.11 11.52 18.75
N SER A 117 -7.00 11.69 18.03
CA SER A 117 -5.81 12.41 18.49
C SER A 117 -5.79 13.87 18.02
N ASP A 118 -6.63 14.26 17.07
CA ASP A 118 -6.58 15.51 16.30
C ASP A 118 -5.21 15.74 15.65
N ARG A 119 -4.63 14.66 15.09
CA ARG A 119 -3.30 14.69 14.46
C ARG A 119 -3.33 14.13 13.05
N LEU A 120 -2.44 14.64 12.22
CA LEU A 120 -2.04 13.92 11.02
C LEU A 120 -0.98 12.89 11.43
N VAL A 121 -1.25 11.63 11.11
CA VAL A 121 -0.35 10.50 11.34
C VAL A 121 0.30 10.12 10.03
N ALA A 122 1.62 10.11 9.98
CA ALA A 122 2.40 9.72 8.81
C ALA A 122 3.18 8.43 9.11
N LEU A 123 3.10 7.48 8.21
CA LEU A 123 3.94 6.31 8.17
C LEU A 123 5.09 6.58 7.20
N SER A 124 6.30 6.47 7.70
CA SER A 124 7.53 6.69 6.94
C SER A 124 8.37 5.42 6.93
N ILE A 125 9.23 5.32 5.94
CA ILE A 125 10.27 4.30 5.90
C ILE A 125 11.63 4.95 6.13
N HIS A 126 12.43 4.34 7.00
CA HIS A 126 13.86 4.59 7.09
C HIS A 126 14.59 3.39 6.47
N HIS A 127 15.22 3.61 5.33
CA HIS A 127 15.82 2.57 4.51
C HIS A 127 17.31 2.81 4.37
N VAL A 128 18.12 1.90 4.92
CA VAL A 128 19.57 2.00 4.91
C VAL A 128 20.15 0.93 3.98
N ARG A 129 20.95 1.36 3.04
CA ARG A 129 21.75 0.50 2.15
C ARG A 129 23.21 0.62 2.52
N ASP A 130 23.77 -0.43 3.10
CA ASP A 130 25.12 -0.45 3.60
C ASP A 130 26.02 -1.30 2.73
N MET A 131 27.07 -0.68 2.15
CA MET A 131 28.09 -1.28 1.31
C MET A 131 29.46 -1.30 1.98
N ARG A 132 29.57 -0.94 3.25
CA ARG A 132 30.87 -0.83 3.94
C ARG A 132 31.67 -2.14 3.94
N GLN A 133 30.95 -3.28 4.00
CA GLN A 133 31.56 -4.61 3.97
C GLN A 133 31.70 -5.20 2.55
N GLY A 134 31.40 -4.40 1.51
CA GLY A 134 31.39 -4.86 0.12
C GLY A 134 30.10 -5.58 -0.27
N PRO A 135 30.06 -6.20 -1.47
CA PRO A 135 28.90 -6.96 -1.92
C PRO A 135 28.80 -8.32 -1.16
N PRO A 136 27.54 -8.85 -0.96
CA PRO A 136 26.29 -8.15 -1.27
C PRO A 136 26.03 -7.01 -0.28
N ARG A 137 25.38 -5.93 -0.77
CA ARG A 137 24.96 -4.82 0.11
C ARG A 137 23.96 -5.32 1.16
N MET A 138 24.11 -4.84 2.38
CA MET A 138 23.11 -5.04 3.43
C MET A 138 22.01 -4.00 3.30
N ILE A 139 20.77 -4.41 3.54
CA ILE A 139 19.61 -3.52 3.50
C ILE A 139 18.85 -3.66 4.81
N TYR A 140 18.61 -2.53 5.44
CA TYR A 140 17.80 -2.42 6.64
C TYR A 140 16.62 -1.50 6.36
N ASN A 141 15.44 -1.92 6.81
CA ASN A 141 14.21 -1.16 6.68
C ASN A 141 13.57 -1.03 8.05
N HIS A 142 13.09 0.17 8.37
CA HIS A 142 12.34 0.41 9.59
C HIS A 142 11.09 1.22 9.29
N ALA A 143 9.96 0.78 9.81
CA ALA A 143 8.71 1.51 9.75
C ALA A 143 8.66 2.52 10.90
N LEU A 144 8.50 3.79 10.54
CA LEU A 144 8.46 4.92 11.48
C LEU A 144 7.09 5.58 11.44
N VAL A 145 6.56 5.89 12.61
CA VAL A 145 5.36 6.72 12.74
C VAL A 145 5.74 8.11 13.24
N ARG A 146 5.20 9.12 12.57
CA ARG A 146 5.35 10.53 12.93
C ARG A 146 4.00 11.19 13.04
N THR A 147 3.83 12.12 13.95
CA THR A 147 2.57 12.86 14.09
C THR A 147 2.78 14.36 13.90
N SER A 148 1.76 15.02 13.38
CA SER A 148 1.73 16.46 13.18
C SER A 148 0.46 17.06 13.80
N THR A 149 0.60 18.22 14.43
CA THR A 149 -0.50 19.02 14.99
C THR A 149 -0.86 20.23 14.13
N ASP A 150 -0.03 20.55 13.14
CA ASP A 150 -0.13 21.75 12.31
C ASP A 150 -0.55 21.44 10.84
N GLY A 151 -1.23 20.28 10.66
CA GLY A 151 -1.71 19.86 9.34
C GLY A 151 -0.60 19.30 8.44
N GLY A 152 0.51 18.82 9.00
CA GLY A 152 1.59 18.19 8.25
C GLY A 152 2.70 19.15 7.81
N GLN A 153 2.70 20.39 8.31
CA GLN A 153 3.78 21.34 8.04
C GLN A 153 5.06 20.95 8.80
N THR A 154 4.89 20.49 10.05
CA THR A 154 5.97 19.91 10.82
C THR A 154 5.56 18.57 11.43
N PHE A 155 6.49 17.66 11.56
CA PHE A 155 6.30 16.38 12.20
C PHE A 155 7.19 16.28 13.42
N GLY A 156 6.56 16.01 14.58
CA GLY A 156 7.25 15.71 15.83
C GLY A 156 7.25 14.20 16.12
N ASN A 157 7.89 13.81 17.21
CA ASN A 157 7.84 12.47 17.82
C ASN A 157 7.90 11.32 16.81
N THR A 158 9.10 11.00 16.35
CA THR A 158 9.33 9.78 15.55
C THR A 158 9.33 8.58 16.46
N GLN A 159 8.43 7.62 16.21
CA GLN A 159 8.36 6.34 16.89
C GLN A 159 8.75 5.23 15.92
N THR A 160 9.71 4.39 16.29
CA THR A 160 10.00 3.14 15.57
C THR A 160 8.94 2.11 15.93
N LEU A 161 8.33 1.46 14.94
CA LEU A 161 7.43 0.33 15.21
C LEU A 161 8.27 -0.89 15.60
N LYS A 162 8.04 -1.41 16.82
CA LYS A 162 8.88 -2.48 17.41
C LYS A 162 8.05 -3.73 17.72
N TYR A 163 8.61 -4.91 17.40
CA TYR A 163 8.08 -6.22 17.79
C TYR A 163 9.06 -7.04 18.65
N GLU A 164 10.26 -6.53 18.85
CA GLU A 164 11.31 -7.07 19.73
C GLU A 164 12.05 -5.93 20.42
N GLU A 165 12.93 -6.23 21.36
CA GLU A 165 13.79 -5.23 21.97
C GLU A 165 14.76 -4.63 20.94
N GLY A 166 15.01 -3.35 21.05
CA GLY A 166 15.90 -2.59 20.15
C GLY A 166 15.80 -1.12 20.42
N ASP A 167 16.79 -0.38 19.92
CA ASP A 167 16.84 1.08 20.05
C ASP A 167 15.84 1.75 19.10
N ASP A 168 15.45 2.98 19.42
CA ASP A 168 14.76 3.87 18.48
C ASP A 168 15.75 4.52 17.51
N LEU A 169 15.22 5.08 16.41
CA LEU A 169 16.04 5.89 15.51
C LEU A 169 16.64 7.09 16.25
N ASP A 170 17.97 7.12 16.31
CA ASP A 170 18.72 8.31 16.71
C ASP A 170 19.27 8.97 15.44
N PRO A 171 18.78 10.18 15.05
CA PRO A 171 19.29 10.90 13.89
C PRO A 171 20.77 11.25 13.94
N LYS A 172 21.40 11.22 15.14
CA LYS A 172 22.83 11.44 15.32
C LYS A 172 23.63 10.14 15.17
N ASN A 173 22.97 8.98 15.27
CA ASN A 173 23.59 7.67 15.22
C ASN A 173 22.73 6.67 14.44
N GLU A 174 22.35 7.01 13.21
CA GLU A 174 21.46 6.23 12.32
C GLU A 174 22.03 4.85 11.96
N LEU A 175 23.31 4.60 12.21
CA LEU A 175 24.00 3.34 11.92
C LEU A 175 24.25 2.50 13.19
N ASN A 176 23.56 2.80 14.28
CA ASN A 176 23.58 2.01 15.51
C ASN A 176 23.16 0.55 15.23
N PRO A 177 24.02 -0.46 15.49
CA PRO A 177 23.69 -1.87 15.22
C PRO A 177 22.42 -2.37 15.94
N LYS A 178 22.18 -1.91 17.18
CA LYS A 178 20.95 -2.29 17.92
C LYS A 178 19.68 -1.72 17.30
N TYR A 179 19.77 -0.62 16.56
CA TYR A 179 18.68 -0.10 15.76
C TYR A 179 18.60 -0.85 14.43
N LEU A 180 19.70 -0.95 13.68
CA LEU A 180 19.69 -1.51 12.31
C LEU A 180 19.29 -2.98 12.27
N GLU A 181 19.75 -3.78 13.24
CA GLU A 181 19.57 -5.24 13.22
C GLU A 181 18.27 -5.72 13.87
N ASN A 182 17.56 -4.86 14.62
CA ASN A 182 16.33 -5.20 15.31
C ASN A 182 15.13 -4.45 14.73
N ASN A 183 13.95 -5.00 14.93
CA ASN A 183 12.68 -4.38 14.50
C ASN A 183 12.65 -3.99 13.02
N THR A 184 13.32 -4.78 12.16
CA THR A 184 13.28 -4.54 10.72
C THR A 184 11.84 -4.64 10.22
N GLY A 185 11.44 -3.70 9.37
CA GLY A 185 10.08 -3.66 8.86
C GLY A 185 9.95 -2.69 7.68
N TYR A 186 9.32 -3.15 6.60
CA TYR A 186 8.97 -2.29 5.47
C TYR A 186 7.47 -1.98 5.55
N PRO A 187 7.06 -0.70 5.56
CA PRO A 187 5.65 -0.35 5.71
C PRO A 187 4.77 -0.93 4.61
N GLY A 188 3.56 -1.30 4.98
CA GLY A 188 2.48 -1.56 4.05
C GLY A 188 1.95 -0.28 3.42
N GLN A 189 0.82 -0.37 2.74
CA GLN A 189 0.33 0.70 1.88
C GLN A 189 -0.64 1.66 2.58
N SER A 190 -1.04 1.36 3.82
CA SER A 190 -2.08 2.12 4.52
C SER A 190 -1.86 2.22 6.02
N ILE A 191 -2.49 3.22 6.59
CA ILE A 191 -2.87 3.28 8.00
C ILE A 191 -4.38 3.16 8.03
N LEU A 192 -4.91 2.15 8.70
CA LEU A 192 -6.35 1.93 8.85
C LEU A 192 -6.79 2.39 10.25
N ARG A 193 -7.83 3.21 10.32
CA ARG A 193 -8.51 3.50 11.58
C ARG A 193 -9.65 2.50 11.77
N LEU A 194 -9.56 1.73 12.85
CA LEU A 194 -10.57 0.76 13.23
C LEU A 194 -11.79 1.45 13.92
N ARG A 195 -12.94 0.80 13.89
CA ARG A 195 -14.15 1.29 14.56
C ARG A 195 -13.99 1.44 16.08
N ASN A 196 -13.10 0.66 16.69
CA ASN A 196 -12.74 0.80 18.11
C ASN A 196 -11.83 2.02 18.41
N GLY A 197 -11.44 2.76 17.37
CA GLY A 197 -10.60 3.96 17.46
C GLY A 197 -9.11 3.71 17.40
N ASN A 198 -8.64 2.48 17.42
CA ASN A 198 -7.21 2.18 17.23
C ASN A 198 -6.80 2.36 15.77
N LEU A 199 -5.52 2.63 15.55
CA LEU A 199 -4.90 2.55 14.23
C LEU A 199 -4.34 1.16 14.00
N LEU A 200 -4.38 0.68 12.76
CA LEU A 200 -3.77 -0.57 12.34
C LEU A 200 -2.80 -0.29 11.18
N ILE A 201 -1.55 -0.73 11.33
CA ILE A 201 -0.49 -0.55 10.34
C ILE A 201 0.07 -1.91 9.95
N PRO A 202 -0.10 -2.35 8.70
CA PRO A 202 0.54 -3.57 8.20
C PRO A 202 1.99 -3.29 7.80
N VAL A 203 2.89 -4.22 8.14
CA VAL A 203 4.33 -4.14 7.86
C VAL A 203 4.82 -5.49 7.37
N ILE A 204 5.79 -5.49 6.47
CA ILE A 204 6.50 -6.70 6.01
C ILE A 204 7.97 -6.66 6.41
N ASN A 205 8.68 -7.75 6.13
CA ASN A 205 10.07 -7.96 6.52
C ASN A 205 10.27 -8.03 8.04
N ALA A 206 9.20 -8.27 8.80
CA ALA A 206 9.33 -8.59 10.21
C ALA A 206 9.94 -9.98 10.37
N LYS A 207 10.83 -10.12 11.35
CA LYS A 207 11.46 -11.40 11.67
C LYS A 207 10.41 -12.42 12.10
N ILE A 208 10.47 -13.61 11.54
CA ILE A 208 9.64 -14.75 12.00
C ILE A 208 10.38 -15.52 13.10
N PRO A 209 9.67 -16.41 13.85
CA PRO A 209 10.30 -17.20 14.91
C PRO A 209 11.53 -17.99 14.44
N ASP A 210 12.54 -18.06 15.27
CA ASP A 210 13.83 -18.70 14.94
C ASP A 210 13.74 -20.23 14.78
N ASP A 211 12.68 -20.85 15.28
CA ASP A 211 12.39 -22.29 15.15
C ASP A 211 11.77 -22.67 13.78
N VAL A 212 11.46 -21.71 12.92
CA VAL A 212 10.96 -21.98 11.57
C VAL A 212 12.13 -22.43 10.68
N PRO A 213 12.06 -23.64 10.08
CA PRO A 213 13.14 -24.15 9.25
C PRO A 213 13.48 -23.21 8.08
N ASP A 214 14.76 -22.99 7.84
CA ASP A 214 15.27 -22.04 6.84
C ASP A 214 14.80 -22.36 5.41
N GLU A 215 14.64 -23.65 5.08
CA GLU A 215 14.13 -24.12 3.79
C GLU A 215 12.64 -23.82 3.58
N THR A 216 11.88 -23.66 4.67
CA THR A 216 10.43 -23.39 4.61
C THR A 216 10.11 -21.91 4.79
N SER A 217 11.06 -21.12 5.24
CA SER A 217 10.87 -19.71 5.51
C SER A 217 11.15 -18.84 4.28
N PRO A 218 10.37 -17.77 4.02
CA PRO A 218 10.71 -16.82 2.98
C PRO A 218 11.96 -16.03 3.36
N ARG A 219 12.81 -15.73 2.38
CA ARG A 219 13.94 -14.82 2.59
C ARG A 219 13.66 -13.45 2.00
N ALA A 220 14.19 -12.43 2.62
CA ALA A 220 14.18 -11.10 2.05
C ALA A 220 14.83 -11.13 0.65
N ARG A 221 14.25 -10.38 -0.28
CA ARG A 221 14.82 -10.18 -1.63
C ARG A 221 16.26 -9.64 -1.57
N TRP A 222 16.58 -8.96 -0.49
CA TRP A 222 17.86 -8.32 -0.23
C TRP A 222 18.53 -9.05 0.93
N PRO A 223 19.86 -9.12 0.96
CA PRO A 223 20.58 -9.61 2.12
C PRO A 223 20.16 -8.78 3.35
N SER A 224 19.35 -9.36 4.18
CA SER A 224 19.02 -8.90 5.53
C SER A 224 19.18 -10.10 6.45
N LYS A 225 19.44 -9.86 7.72
CA LYS A 225 19.46 -10.96 8.68
C LYS A 225 18.03 -11.45 8.90
N GLY A 226 17.85 -12.75 8.75
CA GLY A 226 16.63 -13.46 9.15
C GLY A 226 15.61 -13.66 8.04
N THR A 227 14.59 -14.35 8.41
CA THR A 227 13.41 -14.71 7.64
C THR A 227 12.33 -13.67 7.85
N ILE A 228 11.46 -13.52 6.88
CA ILE A 228 10.53 -12.38 6.82
C ILE A 228 9.08 -12.82 6.80
N GLY A 229 8.30 -12.19 7.66
CA GLY A 229 6.85 -12.30 7.70
C GLY A 229 6.19 -10.93 7.52
N SER A 230 4.87 -10.94 7.49
CA SER A 230 4.03 -9.76 7.60
C SER A 230 3.45 -9.69 9.00
N VAL A 231 3.42 -8.51 9.60
CA VAL A 231 2.88 -8.23 10.92
C VAL A 231 2.04 -6.96 10.87
N CYS A 232 1.00 -6.88 11.70
CA CYS A 232 0.29 -5.63 11.91
C CYS A 232 0.63 -5.04 13.28
N TYR A 233 0.62 -3.72 13.36
CA TYR A 233 0.75 -2.98 14.62
C TYR A 233 -0.57 -2.29 14.92
N SER A 234 -1.08 -2.50 16.14
CA SER A 234 -2.23 -1.78 16.67
C SER A 234 -1.76 -0.60 17.52
N GLY A 235 -2.18 0.61 17.15
CA GLY A 235 -1.82 1.85 17.85
C GLY A 235 -3.03 2.43 18.59
N ARG A 236 -2.94 2.55 19.91
CA ARG A 236 -3.93 3.22 20.75
C ARG A 236 -3.42 4.59 21.15
N TRP A 237 -4.24 5.62 20.95
CA TRP A 237 -3.90 6.97 21.39
C TRP A 237 -3.90 7.08 22.92
N ASP A 238 -2.80 7.49 23.50
CA ASP A 238 -2.68 7.82 24.92
C ASP A 238 -2.78 9.34 25.11
N LYS A 239 -3.90 9.78 25.70
CA LYS A 239 -4.17 11.21 25.92
C LYS A 239 -3.24 11.84 26.97
N ALA A 240 -2.75 11.05 27.92
CA ALA A 240 -1.86 11.56 28.97
C ALA A 240 -0.45 11.78 28.43
N GLN A 241 0.03 10.86 27.61
CA GLN A 241 1.37 10.93 27.00
C GLN A 241 1.36 11.73 25.69
N GLN A 242 0.19 12.00 25.09
CA GLN A 242 0.03 12.66 23.79
C GLN A 242 0.77 11.93 22.67
N GLU A 243 0.75 10.59 22.71
CA GLU A 243 1.39 9.71 21.72
C GLU A 243 0.60 8.42 21.51
N TYR A 244 0.96 7.64 20.48
CA TYR A 244 0.43 6.32 20.26
C TYR A 244 1.23 5.28 21.03
N VAL A 245 0.53 4.39 21.73
CA VAL A 245 1.10 3.17 22.29
C VAL A 245 0.88 2.05 21.28
N TRP A 246 1.96 1.52 20.73
CA TRP A 246 1.95 0.50 19.69
C TRP A 246 2.11 -0.89 20.27
N GLN A 247 1.35 -1.83 19.74
CA GLN A 247 1.46 -3.26 20.04
C GLN A 247 1.62 -4.01 18.72
N ALA A 248 2.64 -4.84 18.61
CA ALA A 248 2.85 -5.74 17.48
C ALA A 248 1.97 -6.99 17.60
N GLY A 249 1.39 -7.39 16.48
CA GLY A 249 0.75 -8.69 16.33
C GLY A 249 1.75 -9.81 16.10
N LYS A 250 1.24 -11.02 15.82
CA LYS A 250 2.08 -12.16 15.46
C LYS A 250 2.40 -12.12 13.95
N PRO A 251 3.63 -12.42 13.55
CA PRO A 251 3.99 -12.47 12.13
C PRO A 251 3.28 -13.63 11.43
N VAL A 252 2.89 -13.40 10.19
CA VAL A 252 2.32 -14.39 9.27
C VAL A 252 3.20 -14.49 8.03
N TRP A 253 3.39 -15.71 7.52
CA TRP A 253 4.23 -15.97 6.36
C TRP A 253 3.68 -17.11 5.50
N LEU A 254 4.22 -17.26 4.32
CA LEU A 254 4.02 -18.40 3.45
C LEU A 254 5.36 -19.15 3.27
N PRO A 255 5.33 -20.46 3.03
CA PRO A 255 6.53 -21.21 2.70
C PRO A 255 7.27 -20.61 1.48
N ARG A 256 8.60 -20.67 1.53
CA ARG A 256 9.46 -20.12 0.47
C ARG A 256 9.16 -20.71 -0.92
N SER A 257 8.73 -21.96 -0.96
CA SER A 257 8.30 -22.62 -2.20
C SER A 257 7.08 -21.98 -2.85
N ILE A 258 6.27 -21.25 -2.06
CA ILE A 258 5.08 -20.52 -2.54
C ILE A 258 5.41 -19.05 -2.76
N ALA A 259 6.00 -18.39 -1.78
CA ALA A 259 6.30 -16.96 -1.79
C ALA A 259 7.79 -16.73 -1.54
N PHE A 260 8.59 -16.79 -2.60
CA PHE A 260 10.06 -16.74 -2.49
C PHE A 260 10.58 -15.51 -1.73
N ASN A 261 9.97 -14.35 -1.95
CA ASN A 261 10.31 -13.10 -1.26
C ASN A 261 9.29 -12.75 -0.15
N GLY A 262 8.52 -13.73 0.33
CA GLY A 262 7.52 -13.52 1.36
C GLY A 262 6.25 -12.81 0.87
N LEU A 263 5.44 -12.43 1.84
CA LEU A 263 4.22 -11.64 1.67
C LEU A 263 4.62 -10.17 1.57
N LEU A 264 4.26 -9.48 0.47
CA LEU A 264 4.71 -8.14 0.15
C LEU A 264 3.53 -7.15 0.08
N GLU A 265 3.82 -5.88 0.33
CA GLU A 265 2.91 -4.73 0.14
C GLU A 265 1.48 -5.01 0.61
N PRO A 266 1.30 -5.35 1.90
CA PRO A 266 -0.02 -5.61 2.45
C PRO A 266 -0.88 -4.36 2.43
N ASP A 267 -2.19 -4.56 2.19
CA ASP A 267 -3.20 -3.59 2.53
C ASP A 267 -4.28 -4.24 3.40
N VAL A 268 -4.93 -3.45 4.25
CA VAL A 268 -5.88 -3.92 5.24
C VAL A 268 -7.20 -3.18 5.17
N ALA A 269 -8.29 -3.88 5.47
CA ALA A 269 -9.62 -3.29 5.63
C ALA A 269 -10.36 -3.95 6.79
N GLU A 270 -11.11 -3.16 7.55
CA GLU A 270 -12.06 -3.67 8.53
C GLU A 270 -13.38 -4.01 7.82
N LEU A 271 -13.80 -5.27 7.93
CA LEU A 271 -15.02 -5.78 7.35
C LEU A 271 -16.27 -5.31 8.16
N SER A 272 -17.44 -5.43 7.57
CA SER A 272 -18.69 -4.99 8.20
C SER A 272 -18.99 -5.72 9.51
N ASP A 273 -18.50 -6.96 9.66
CA ASP A 273 -18.63 -7.77 10.87
C ASP A 273 -17.52 -7.55 11.92
N GLY A 274 -16.55 -6.67 11.64
CA GLY A 274 -15.44 -6.33 12.55
C GLY A 274 -14.17 -7.16 12.35
N ARG A 275 -14.19 -8.18 11.50
CA ARG A 275 -12.95 -8.88 11.11
C ARG A 275 -12.04 -7.94 10.31
N ILE A 276 -10.75 -8.25 10.28
CA ILE A 276 -9.77 -7.53 9.46
C ILE A 276 -9.37 -8.41 8.28
N LEU A 277 -9.65 -7.95 7.08
CA LEU A 277 -9.11 -8.52 5.85
C LEU A 277 -7.72 -7.92 5.59
N ILE A 278 -6.75 -8.78 5.29
CA ILE A 278 -5.45 -8.37 4.76
C ILE A 278 -5.22 -9.04 3.42
N VAL A 279 -4.73 -8.27 2.45
CA VAL A 279 -4.34 -8.78 1.13
C VAL A 279 -2.88 -8.49 0.89
N TRP A 280 -2.14 -9.46 0.30
CA TRP A 280 -0.73 -9.35 -0.02
C TRP A 280 -0.46 -9.63 -1.51
N ARG A 281 0.58 -9.01 -1.99
CA ARG A 281 1.28 -9.40 -3.20
C ARG A 281 2.33 -10.46 -2.87
N ILE A 282 2.58 -11.37 -3.80
CA ILE A 282 3.76 -12.25 -3.77
C ILE A 282 4.54 -12.13 -5.08
N THR A 283 5.82 -12.47 -5.05
CA THR A 283 6.67 -12.34 -6.25
C THR A 283 6.61 -13.59 -7.13
N LYS A 284 6.46 -14.78 -6.52
CA LYS A 284 6.50 -16.05 -7.26
C LYS A 284 5.77 -17.13 -6.46
N THR A 285 5.05 -17.99 -7.17
CA THR A 285 4.58 -19.29 -6.66
C THR A 285 5.51 -20.41 -7.11
N LYS A 286 5.33 -21.62 -6.56
CA LYS A 286 6.01 -22.84 -7.00
C LYS A 286 5.83 -23.09 -8.49
N ASP A 287 4.63 -22.82 -8.99
CA ASP A 287 4.24 -23.09 -10.39
C ASP A 287 4.49 -21.87 -11.30
N GLY A 288 5.11 -20.81 -10.79
CA GLY A 288 5.36 -19.59 -11.53
C GLY A 288 4.13 -18.69 -11.75
N VAL A 289 2.95 -19.11 -11.28
CA VAL A 289 1.69 -18.37 -11.41
C VAL A 289 1.58 -17.36 -10.27
N ALA A 290 1.38 -16.09 -10.61
CA ALA A 290 1.23 -15.04 -9.65
C ALA A 290 -0.26 -14.83 -9.28
N HIS A 291 -0.53 -14.82 -7.97
CA HIS A 291 -1.82 -14.48 -7.38
C HIS A 291 -1.65 -13.45 -6.27
N LYS A 292 -2.72 -12.77 -5.93
CA LYS A 292 -2.82 -12.12 -4.63
C LYS A 292 -3.16 -13.17 -3.58
N TRP A 293 -2.75 -12.91 -2.36
CA TRP A 293 -3.05 -13.77 -1.21
C TRP A 293 -3.75 -12.94 -0.15
N PHE A 294 -4.60 -13.57 0.64
CA PHE A 294 -5.32 -12.91 1.72
C PHE A 294 -5.38 -13.76 2.97
N SER A 295 -5.68 -13.15 4.07
CA SER A 295 -6.11 -13.79 5.31
C SER A 295 -7.03 -12.87 6.10
N VAL A 296 -7.58 -13.41 7.18
CA VAL A 296 -8.51 -12.70 8.05
C VAL A 296 -8.06 -12.82 9.50
N SER A 297 -8.24 -11.74 10.23
CA SER A 297 -8.07 -11.64 11.67
C SER A 297 -9.42 -11.44 12.35
N ASN A 298 -9.62 -12.11 13.50
CA ASN A 298 -10.79 -11.95 14.37
C ASN A 298 -10.47 -11.14 15.65
N ASP A 299 -9.23 -10.68 15.80
CA ASP A 299 -8.72 -10.03 17.00
C ASP A 299 -8.12 -8.64 16.73
N GLY A 300 -8.67 -7.95 15.74
CA GLY A 300 -8.25 -6.59 15.39
C GLY A 300 -6.91 -6.50 14.66
N GLY A 301 -6.49 -7.55 13.98
CA GLY A 301 -5.25 -7.59 13.20
C GLY A 301 -4.03 -8.08 13.98
N MET A 302 -4.23 -8.61 15.19
CA MET A 302 -3.09 -9.10 16.02
C MET A 302 -2.64 -10.49 15.62
N THR A 303 -3.57 -11.34 15.13
CA THR A 303 -3.27 -12.64 14.54
C THR A 303 -4.08 -12.84 13.27
N PHE A 304 -3.52 -13.59 12.33
CA PHE A 304 -4.18 -13.93 11.05
C PHE A 304 -4.23 -15.45 10.87
N GLY A 305 -5.28 -15.92 10.23
CA GLY A 305 -5.40 -17.31 9.80
C GLY A 305 -4.40 -17.64 8.69
N GLN A 306 -4.44 -18.90 8.21
CA GLN A 306 -3.60 -19.33 7.10
C GLN A 306 -3.89 -18.53 5.84
N PRO A 307 -2.88 -17.97 5.17
CA PRO A 307 -3.07 -17.24 3.92
C PRO A 307 -3.66 -18.14 2.82
N GLN A 308 -4.57 -17.58 2.04
CA GLN A 308 -5.25 -18.23 0.92
C GLN A 308 -5.13 -17.37 -0.33
N ILE A 309 -5.34 -17.98 -1.51
CA ILE A 309 -5.34 -17.24 -2.78
C ILE A 309 -6.59 -16.35 -2.82
N PHE A 310 -6.38 -15.06 -3.07
CA PHE A 310 -7.44 -14.09 -3.29
C PHE A 310 -7.98 -14.24 -4.72
N GLY A 311 -9.27 -14.51 -4.83
CA GLY A 311 -9.95 -14.80 -6.10
C GLY A 311 -11.32 -14.13 -6.18
N TYR A 312 -12.19 -14.68 -7.04
CA TYR A 312 -13.58 -14.24 -7.14
C TYR A 312 -14.46 -14.87 -6.06
N SER A 313 -15.60 -14.24 -5.78
CA SER A 313 -16.59 -14.69 -4.80
C SER A 313 -17.23 -16.04 -5.15
N ASP A 314 -17.21 -16.43 -6.41
CA ASP A 314 -17.66 -17.74 -6.90
C ASP A 314 -16.63 -18.86 -6.68
N GLY A 315 -15.48 -18.57 -6.06
CA GLY A 315 -14.38 -19.50 -5.82
C GLY A 315 -13.41 -19.66 -6.98
N THR A 316 -13.66 -19.05 -8.13
CA THR A 316 -12.70 -19.06 -9.24
C THR A 316 -11.53 -18.13 -8.97
N LYS A 317 -10.36 -18.44 -9.53
CA LYS A 317 -9.14 -17.67 -9.33
C LYS A 317 -8.91 -16.73 -10.49
N PHE A 318 -8.30 -15.59 -10.22
CA PHE A 318 -7.76 -14.71 -11.25
C PHE A 318 -6.23 -14.63 -11.15
N PHE A 319 -5.61 -14.29 -12.26
CA PHE A 319 -4.17 -14.06 -12.31
C PHE A 319 -3.86 -12.61 -11.97
N SER A 320 -2.93 -12.40 -11.04
CA SER A 320 -2.47 -11.06 -10.68
C SER A 320 -0.98 -11.10 -10.44
N THR A 321 -0.24 -10.43 -11.29
CA THR A 321 1.22 -10.34 -11.20
C THR A 321 1.69 -9.68 -9.91
N SER A 322 2.99 -9.73 -9.66
CA SER A 322 3.62 -9.09 -8.51
C SER A 322 3.53 -7.57 -8.65
N THR A 323 2.36 -7.02 -8.38
CA THR A 323 1.99 -5.61 -8.51
C THR A 323 1.34 -5.10 -7.24
N PHE A 324 1.44 -3.79 -7.06
CA PHE A 324 0.74 -3.04 -6.03
C PHE A 324 -0.79 -3.22 -6.12
N HIS A 325 -1.48 -3.07 -5.01
CA HIS A 325 -2.94 -3.10 -4.93
C HIS A 325 -3.41 -2.25 -3.74
N ARG A 326 -4.72 -1.96 -3.69
CA ARG A 326 -5.36 -1.22 -2.59
C ARG A 326 -6.68 -1.86 -2.22
N LEU A 327 -6.99 -1.84 -0.94
CA LEU A 327 -8.35 -1.99 -0.41
C LEU A 327 -8.91 -0.59 -0.14
N PHE A 328 -10.11 -0.33 -0.60
CA PHE A 328 -10.75 0.98 -0.48
C PHE A 328 -12.22 0.82 -0.07
N ARG A 329 -12.59 1.34 1.08
CA ARG A 329 -13.99 1.44 1.47
C ARG A 329 -14.51 2.82 1.10
N SER A 330 -15.45 2.86 0.15
CA SER A 330 -16.10 4.10 -0.27
C SER A 330 -17.00 4.63 0.85
N ARG A 331 -16.82 5.89 1.22
CA ARG A 331 -17.74 6.57 2.14
C ARG A 331 -19.07 6.89 1.48
N LYS A 332 -19.13 6.91 0.15
CA LYS A 332 -20.37 7.17 -0.60
C LYS A 332 -21.27 5.97 -0.59
N THR A 333 -20.77 4.78 -0.92
CA THR A 333 -21.56 3.55 -1.04
C THR A 333 -21.50 2.66 0.20
N GLY A 334 -20.51 2.84 1.07
CA GLY A 334 -20.23 1.94 2.18
C GLY A 334 -19.55 0.62 1.76
N LEU A 335 -19.44 0.33 0.47
CA LEU A 335 -18.90 -0.92 -0.06
C LEU A 335 -17.36 -0.94 0.00
N LEU A 336 -16.81 -2.13 0.15
CA LEU A 336 -15.38 -2.38 0.09
C LEU A 336 -14.97 -2.78 -1.33
N TYR A 337 -13.97 -2.11 -1.86
CA TYR A 337 -13.40 -2.39 -3.18
C TYR A 337 -11.94 -2.83 -3.08
N TRP A 338 -11.52 -3.65 -4.04
CA TRP A 338 -10.13 -3.94 -4.30
C TRP A 338 -9.72 -3.33 -5.65
N ILE A 339 -8.52 -2.71 -5.69
CA ILE A 339 -7.95 -2.07 -6.87
C ILE A 339 -6.61 -2.72 -7.15
N GLY A 340 -6.38 -3.19 -8.37
CA GLY A 340 -5.12 -3.82 -8.76
C GLY A 340 -5.13 -4.32 -10.19
N ASN A 341 -4.14 -5.13 -10.55
CA ASN A 341 -4.05 -5.68 -11.89
C ASN A 341 -4.59 -7.11 -11.92
N ILE A 342 -5.48 -7.39 -12.86
CA ILE A 342 -5.96 -8.73 -13.19
C ILE A 342 -5.54 -9.05 -14.62
N ALA A 343 -4.66 -10.04 -14.80
CA ALA A 343 -4.22 -10.48 -16.12
C ALA A 343 -5.27 -11.42 -16.73
N ALA A 344 -5.51 -11.30 -18.04
CA ALA A 344 -6.45 -12.16 -18.76
C ALA A 344 -6.00 -13.62 -18.82
N GLU A 345 -4.68 -13.84 -18.86
CA GLU A 345 -4.06 -15.16 -18.96
C GLU A 345 -2.99 -15.33 -17.87
N ALA A 346 -2.57 -16.56 -17.65
CA ALA A 346 -1.49 -16.88 -16.72
C ALA A 346 -0.20 -16.17 -17.15
N PRO A 347 0.37 -15.30 -16.28
CA PRO A 347 1.58 -14.58 -16.64
C PRO A 347 2.76 -15.54 -16.83
N THR A 348 3.55 -15.32 -17.88
CA THR A 348 4.79 -16.07 -18.13
C THR A 348 5.94 -15.64 -17.21
N ASN A 349 5.83 -14.46 -16.60
CA ASN A 349 6.73 -14.01 -15.55
C ASN A 349 5.95 -13.33 -14.43
N ALA A 350 6.51 -13.33 -13.22
CA ALA A 350 5.83 -12.79 -12.04
C ALA A 350 5.63 -11.27 -12.07
N GLY A 351 6.34 -10.52 -12.92
CA GLY A 351 6.34 -9.06 -12.96
C GLY A 351 5.44 -8.41 -14.00
N HIS A 352 5.02 -9.16 -15.03
CA HIS A 352 4.24 -8.66 -16.17
C HIS A 352 3.21 -9.67 -16.62
N PRO A 353 2.09 -9.25 -17.26
CA PRO A 353 1.70 -7.86 -17.52
C PRO A 353 1.28 -7.10 -16.25
N ARG A 354 1.39 -5.75 -16.27
CA ARG A 354 0.88 -4.86 -15.22
C ARG A 354 -0.33 -4.05 -15.71
N TYR A 355 -1.14 -4.68 -16.51
CA TYR A 355 -2.41 -4.18 -17.04
C TYR A 355 -3.36 -5.36 -17.28
N PRO A 356 -4.70 -5.13 -17.34
CA PRO A 356 -5.37 -3.87 -17.00
C PRO A 356 -5.26 -3.52 -15.51
N LEU A 357 -5.44 -2.25 -15.17
CA LEU A 357 -5.77 -1.80 -13.82
C LEU A 357 -7.29 -1.84 -13.68
N VAL A 358 -7.78 -2.52 -12.66
CA VAL A 358 -9.20 -2.71 -12.43
C VAL A 358 -9.59 -2.33 -11.01
N ILE A 359 -10.89 -2.13 -10.80
CA ILE A 359 -11.54 -2.05 -9.50
C ILE A 359 -12.68 -3.05 -9.47
N GLY A 360 -12.90 -3.73 -8.34
CA GLY A 360 -14.02 -4.63 -8.13
C GLY A 360 -14.47 -4.62 -6.67
N GLU A 361 -15.77 -4.85 -6.43
CA GLU A 361 -16.32 -4.97 -5.09
C GLU A 361 -15.84 -6.26 -4.42
N VAL A 362 -15.50 -6.17 -3.15
CA VAL A 362 -15.18 -7.31 -2.29
C VAL A 362 -16.46 -7.80 -1.64
N ASP A 363 -16.86 -9.02 -1.92
CA ASP A 363 -17.88 -9.71 -1.17
C ASP A 363 -17.34 -10.07 0.22
N GLU A 364 -17.82 -9.40 1.25
CA GLU A 364 -17.32 -9.55 2.61
C GLU A 364 -17.70 -10.90 3.27
N ALA A 365 -18.67 -11.61 2.71
CA ALA A 365 -19.06 -12.93 3.20
C ALA A 365 -18.10 -14.01 2.68
N THR A 366 -17.78 -13.98 1.39
CA THR A 366 -16.91 -14.96 0.73
C THR A 366 -15.44 -14.53 0.70
N LEU A 367 -15.15 -13.24 0.95
CA LEU A 367 -13.82 -12.62 0.94
C LEU A 367 -13.17 -12.64 -0.47
N GLY A 368 -13.99 -12.70 -1.52
CA GLY A 368 -13.57 -12.65 -2.91
C GLY A 368 -14.14 -11.45 -3.65
N LEU A 369 -13.66 -11.20 -4.87
CA LEU A 369 -14.22 -10.15 -5.72
C LEU A 369 -15.53 -10.62 -6.38
N ARG A 370 -16.55 -9.77 -6.34
CA ARG A 370 -17.74 -9.94 -7.18
C ARG A 370 -17.35 -9.72 -8.64
N LYS A 371 -17.32 -10.80 -9.41
CA LYS A 371 -16.79 -10.81 -10.78
C LYS A 371 -17.52 -9.83 -11.70
N GLU A 372 -18.81 -9.73 -11.55
CA GLU A 372 -19.71 -8.84 -12.31
C GLU A 372 -19.47 -7.35 -12.05
N THR A 373 -18.84 -7.00 -10.94
CA THR A 373 -18.53 -5.62 -10.59
C THR A 373 -17.16 -5.15 -11.07
N VAL A 374 -16.34 -6.08 -11.60
CA VAL A 374 -14.99 -5.76 -12.02
C VAL A 374 -14.99 -4.81 -13.21
N THR A 375 -14.53 -3.59 -12.98
CA THR A 375 -14.49 -2.51 -13.97
C THR A 375 -13.04 -2.14 -14.30
N THR A 376 -12.73 -2.03 -15.59
CA THR A 376 -11.41 -1.57 -16.05
C THR A 376 -11.29 -0.06 -15.86
N ILE A 377 -10.30 0.34 -15.07
CA ILE A 377 -9.92 1.76 -14.89
C ILE A 377 -9.08 2.22 -16.08
N ASP A 378 -8.08 1.40 -16.46
CA ASP A 378 -7.20 1.66 -17.59
C ASP A 378 -6.57 0.35 -18.09
N THR A 379 -6.14 0.36 -19.34
CA THR A 379 -5.47 -0.79 -19.96
C THR A 379 -4.42 -0.32 -20.97
N ARG A 380 -3.70 -1.27 -21.53
CA ARG A 380 -2.77 -1.01 -22.62
C ARG A 380 -3.53 -0.81 -23.92
N HIS A 381 -3.18 0.22 -24.68
CA HIS A 381 -3.75 0.53 -26.00
C HIS A 381 -2.81 0.09 -27.13
N PRO A 382 -3.33 -0.06 -28.38
CA PRO A 382 -2.49 -0.31 -29.54
C PRO A 382 -1.40 0.77 -29.71
N GLY A 383 -0.17 0.32 -29.96
CA GLY A 383 0.99 1.21 -30.10
C GLY A 383 1.74 1.50 -28.80
N GLU A 384 1.16 1.23 -27.65
CA GLU A 384 1.86 1.37 -26.37
C GLU A 384 2.79 0.19 -26.07
N GLY A 385 3.80 0.42 -25.21
CA GLY A 385 4.81 -0.57 -24.86
C GLY A 385 4.20 -1.84 -24.24
N GLN A 386 4.74 -3.00 -24.57
CA GLN A 386 4.26 -4.29 -24.04
C GLN A 386 4.47 -4.43 -22.54
N ASN A 387 5.45 -3.70 -21.99
CA ASN A 387 5.77 -3.68 -20.58
C ASN A 387 5.13 -2.49 -19.84
N LEU A 388 4.04 -1.95 -20.38
CA LEU A 388 3.27 -0.88 -19.71
C LEU A 388 3.01 -1.25 -18.27
N GLN A 389 3.21 -0.27 -17.36
CA GLN A 389 2.97 -0.45 -15.93
C GLN A 389 1.82 0.44 -15.46
N LEU A 390 0.69 -0.20 -15.15
CA LEU A 390 -0.46 0.42 -14.48
C LEU A 390 -0.51 -0.06 -13.01
N SER A 391 0.61 0.08 -12.33
CA SER A 391 0.78 -0.26 -10.92
C SER A 391 1.49 0.89 -10.22
N ASN A 392 1.78 0.85 -8.96
CA ASN A 392 2.46 1.92 -8.23
C ASN A 392 1.66 3.25 -8.29
N PHE A 393 0.43 3.20 -7.84
CA PHE A 393 -0.48 4.34 -7.82
C PHE A 393 -0.76 4.81 -6.39
N TRP A 394 -1.14 6.07 -6.25
CA TRP A 394 -1.66 6.64 -5.01
C TRP A 394 -3.15 6.92 -5.14
N THR A 395 -3.86 6.70 -4.02
CA THR A 395 -5.31 6.92 -3.98
C THR A 395 -5.66 7.92 -2.90
N ILE A 396 -6.65 8.74 -3.18
CA ILE A 396 -7.25 9.66 -2.22
C ILE A 396 -8.76 9.76 -2.50
N GLU A 397 -9.58 9.62 -1.47
CA GLU A 397 -11.00 9.91 -1.60
C GLU A 397 -11.23 11.41 -1.46
N ASN A 398 -11.89 12.00 -2.44
CA ASN A 398 -12.25 13.40 -2.43
C ASN A 398 -13.29 13.67 -1.33
N THR A 399 -12.96 14.51 -0.35
CA THR A 399 -13.84 14.72 0.81
C THR A 399 -15.13 15.49 0.49
N ALA A 400 -15.20 16.14 -0.66
CA ALA A 400 -16.38 16.91 -1.08
C ALA A 400 -17.32 16.10 -1.99
N THR A 401 -16.77 15.33 -2.96
CA THR A 401 -17.56 14.56 -3.92
C THR A 401 -17.68 13.08 -3.57
N LEU A 402 -16.81 12.59 -2.69
CA LEU A 402 -16.63 11.18 -2.33
C LEU A 402 -16.22 10.29 -3.51
N ASP A 403 -15.72 10.89 -4.59
CA ASP A 403 -15.09 10.17 -5.68
C ASP A 403 -13.70 9.69 -5.27
N LEU A 404 -13.24 8.60 -5.85
CA LEU A 404 -11.89 8.12 -5.67
C LEU A 404 -10.98 8.72 -6.74
N GLU A 405 -9.93 9.39 -6.33
CA GLU A 405 -8.87 9.89 -7.21
C GLU A 405 -7.67 8.96 -7.15
N ILE A 406 -7.15 8.57 -8.32
CA ILE A 406 -5.96 7.73 -8.47
C ILE A 406 -4.91 8.51 -9.24
N TYR A 407 -3.71 8.59 -8.71
CA TYR A 407 -2.53 9.20 -9.35
C TYR A 407 -1.57 8.11 -9.78
N LEU A 408 -1.25 8.04 -11.06
CA LEU A 408 -0.47 6.97 -11.66
C LEU A 408 0.42 7.49 -12.79
N THR A 409 1.68 7.13 -12.77
CA THR A 409 2.60 7.32 -13.90
C THR A 409 2.60 6.08 -14.79
N ARG A 410 2.30 6.24 -16.09
CA ARG A 410 2.19 5.14 -17.05
C ARG A 410 3.57 4.76 -17.61
N LEU A 411 4.44 4.21 -16.77
CA LEU A 411 5.78 3.79 -17.18
C LEU A 411 5.71 2.79 -18.34
N ASN A 412 6.63 2.90 -19.30
CA ASN A 412 6.63 2.16 -20.57
C ASN A 412 5.38 2.41 -21.45
N GLU A 413 4.75 3.57 -21.34
CA GLU A 413 3.69 4.01 -22.27
C GLU A 413 4.26 4.13 -23.68
N VAL A 414 5.44 4.73 -23.82
CA VAL A 414 6.21 4.74 -25.07
C VAL A 414 7.03 3.45 -25.14
N PRO A 415 6.96 2.69 -26.26
CA PRO A 415 7.74 1.48 -26.44
C PRO A 415 9.25 1.73 -26.24
N ASP A 416 9.89 0.86 -25.46
CA ASP A 416 11.32 0.87 -25.15
C ASP A 416 11.82 2.10 -24.37
N GLU A 417 10.93 2.98 -23.95
CA GLU A 417 11.24 4.22 -23.23
C GLU A 417 10.53 4.27 -21.86
N THR A 418 11.08 3.56 -20.87
CA THR A 418 10.44 3.36 -19.56
C THR A 418 10.04 4.67 -18.88
N PHE A 419 10.87 5.70 -18.95
CA PHE A 419 10.68 6.96 -18.24
C PHE A 419 10.23 8.14 -19.12
N THR A 420 9.83 7.87 -20.36
CA THR A 420 9.14 8.83 -21.22
C THR A 420 7.64 8.61 -21.06
N ALA A 421 7.09 9.08 -19.96
CA ALA A 421 5.72 8.80 -19.54
C ALA A 421 5.10 9.98 -18.80
N ASN A 422 3.80 10.20 -18.98
CA ASN A 422 3.04 11.18 -18.19
C ASN A 422 2.57 10.60 -16.86
N ALA A 423 2.34 11.45 -15.86
CA ALA A 423 1.51 11.11 -14.73
C ALA A 423 0.06 11.51 -15.01
N TYR A 424 -0.84 10.57 -14.77
CA TYR A 424 -2.27 10.73 -14.97
C TYR A 424 -3.01 10.78 -13.64
N LYS A 425 -4.15 11.47 -13.66
CA LYS A 425 -5.15 11.42 -12.61
C LYS A 425 -6.40 10.75 -13.17
N TYR A 426 -6.88 9.75 -12.46
CA TYR A 426 -8.18 9.11 -12.71
C TYR A 426 -9.13 9.54 -11.61
N THR A 427 -10.36 9.88 -11.99
CA THR A 427 -11.44 10.17 -11.06
C THR A 427 -12.54 9.15 -11.28
N LEU A 428 -12.86 8.39 -10.24
CA LEU A 428 -13.84 7.33 -10.26
C LEU A 428 -15.08 7.79 -9.48
N GLY A 429 -16.17 8.01 -10.20
CA GLY A 429 -17.48 8.35 -9.64
C GLY A 429 -18.27 7.09 -9.27
N PHE A 430 -18.81 7.04 -8.06
CA PHE A 430 -19.66 5.95 -7.60
C PHE A 430 -21.14 6.32 -7.70
N ALA A 431 -22.01 5.33 -7.94
CA ALA A 431 -23.45 5.51 -7.89
C ALA A 431 -23.90 5.99 -6.49
N ASP A 432 -25.01 6.73 -6.46
CA ASP A 432 -25.64 7.18 -5.21
C ASP A 432 -26.38 6.03 -4.54
#